data_654e246cd9ebc1bd1e6b47efb5d7a635
#
_entry.id   654e246cd9ebc1bd1e6b47efb5d7a635
#
_cell.length_a   1.000
_cell.length_b   1.000
_cell.length_c   1.000
_cell.angle_alpha   90.00
_cell.angle_beta   90.00
_cell.angle_gamma   90.00
#
_symmetry.space_group_name_H-M   'P 1'
#
loop_
_entity.id
_entity.type
_entity.pdbx_description
1 polymer ?
#
loop_
_entity_poly.entity_id
_entity_poly.type
_entity_poly.pdbx_seq_one_letter_code
_entity_poly.pdbx_strand_id
1 'polypeptide(L)'
;MKISNKLFNEQQINQFSKQMEKIQHLQAKISSGKNIIFASDDPVGAVQLSGLNDVKNQVGQYIKNTDLALDRLTLADSTLENTKNVFIRANELAIQAASDTLGSYDRESIALEFDELKNELLSLANTQDASGSFIYSGFKSSTVPFVINADGLVEYKGDRGVLNLAVSESRMLETSLDGASVFQDIVTSSGVSTDLFAAVDNISRSIRTASSGVDEA
;
A
#
# COMPACT_ATOMS: atom_id res chain seq x y z
N MET A 1 -47.88 48.52 50.17
CA MET A 1 -47.12 49.00 48.98
C MET A 1 -45.64 48.55 48.91
N LYS A 2 -44.92 48.37 50.02
CA LYS A 2 -43.47 47.92 49.96
C LYS A 2 -43.29 46.48 49.33
N ILE A 3 -44.16 45.53 49.52
CA ILE A 3 -44.08 44.12 49.03
C ILE A 3 -44.27 44.07 47.51
N SER A 4 -45.17 44.89 46.97
CA SER A 4 -45.42 44.95 45.51
C SER A 4 -44.24 45.50 44.74
N ASN A 5 -43.54 46.51 45.26
CA ASN A 5 -42.35 47.07 44.64
C ASN A 5 -41.14 46.07 44.62
N LYS A 6 -41.00 45.30 45.70
CA LYS A 6 -39.94 44.27 45.77
C LYS A 6 -40.18 43.19 44.76
N LEU A 7 -41.38 42.66 44.67
CA LEU A 7 -41.75 41.62 43.69
C LEU A 7 -41.57 42.09 42.25
N PHE A 8 -41.98 43.35 41.98
CA PHE A 8 -41.82 43.96 40.66
C PHE A 8 -40.29 44.07 40.28
N ASN A 9 -39.48 44.58 41.21
CA ASN A 9 -38.03 44.67 40.98
C ASN A 9 -37.38 43.28 40.76
N GLU A 10 -37.75 42.27 41.53
CA GLU A 10 -37.26 40.90 41.36
C GLU A 10 -37.68 40.33 39.99
N GLN A 11 -38.87 40.59 39.55
CA GLN A 11 -39.37 40.18 38.19
C GLN A 11 -38.56 40.90 37.08
N GLN A 12 -38.28 42.21 37.24
CA GLN A 12 -37.50 42.99 36.28
C GLN A 12 -36.04 42.48 36.20
N ILE A 13 -35.40 42.20 37.33
CA ILE A 13 -34.06 41.66 37.41
C ILE A 13 -34.01 40.27 36.73
N ASN A 14 -34.97 39.40 37.02
CA ASN A 14 -35.05 38.08 36.40
C ASN A 14 -35.26 38.16 34.89
N GLN A 15 -36.09 39.10 34.42
CA GLN A 15 -36.32 39.30 33.00
C GLN A 15 -35.07 39.84 32.29
N PHE A 16 -34.36 40.77 32.93
CA PHE A 16 -33.12 41.32 32.41
C PHE A 16 -32.03 40.26 32.34
N SER A 17 -31.88 39.42 33.35
CA SER A 17 -30.93 38.29 33.38
C SER A 17 -31.21 37.30 32.24
N LYS A 18 -32.47 36.96 32.00
CA LYS A 18 -32.87 36.08 30.87
C LYS A 18 -32.56 36.70 29.49
N GLN A 19 -32.72 38.02 29.36
CA GLN A 19 -32.37 38.71 28.12
C GLN A 19 -30.85 38.72 27.89
N MET A 20 -30.08 38.96 28.98
CA MET A 20 -28.62 38.94 28.89
C MET A 20 -28.08 37.55 28.50
N GLU A 21 -28.63 36.51 29.09
CA GLU A 21 -28.32 35.10 28.72
C GLU A 21 -28.61 34.82 27.23
N LYS A 22 -29.78 35.28 26.73
CA LYS A 22 -30.12 35.16 25.28
C LYS A 22 -29.13 35.91 24.40
N ILE A 23 -28.71 37.12 24.79
CA ILE A 23 -27.72 37.89 24.02
C ILE A 23 -26.40 37.17 23.98
N GLN A 24 -25.90 36.66 25.11
CA GLN A 24 -24.66 35.89 25.18
C GLN A 24 -24.73 34.62 24.29
N HIS A 25 -25.86 33.93 24.35
CA HIS A 25 -26.08 32.72 23.51
C HIS A 25 -26.09 33.06 22.01
N LEU A 26 -26.76 34.16 21.62
CA LEU A 26 -26.75 34.61 20.22
C LEU A 26 -25.34 35.07 19.76
N GLN A 27 -24.60 35.76 20.63
CA GLN A 27 -23.21 36.14 20.34
C GLN A 27 -22.33 34.91 20.15
N ALA A 28 -22.50 33.86 20.96
CA ALA A 28 -21.79 32.61 20.81
C ALA A 28 -22.14 31.93 19.47
N LYS A 29 -23.42 31.91 19.05
CA LYS A 29 -23.85 31.42 17.74
C LYS A 29 -23.19 32.17 16.57
N ILE A 30 -23.19 33.49 16.63
CA ILE A 30 -22.56 34.33 15.60
C ILE A 30 -21.05 34.09 15.56
N SER A 31 -20.39 34.06 16.70
CA SER A 31 -18.95 33.87 16.81
C SER A 31 -18.52 32.46 16.33
N SER A 32 -19.27 31.41 16.65
CA SER A 32 -18.98 30.05 16.24
C SER A 32 -19.39 29.72 14.79
N GLY A 33 -20.29 30.52 14.19
CA GLY A 33 -20.94 30.23 12.89
C GLY A 33 -21.86 29.00 12.92
N LYS A 34 -22.17 28.49 14.13
CA LYS A 34 -23.01 27.28 14.32
C LYS A 34 -24.37 27.65 14.87
N ASN A 35 -25.42 27.05 14.32
CA ASN A 35 -26.78 27.26 14.81
C ASN A 35 -27.07 26.45 16.10
N ILE A 36 -26.49 25.26 16.22
CA ILE A 36 -26.57 24.39 17.40
C ILE A 36 -25.19 24.40 18.07
N ILE A 37 -25.12 24.96 19.30
CA ILE A 37 -23.89 24.95 20.09
C ILE A 37 -23.98 23.90 21.19
N PHE A 38 -25.12 23.84 21.86
CA PHE A 38 -25.38 22.83 22.88
C PHE A 38 -26.53 21.92 22.47
N ALA A 39 -26.47 20.66 22.91
CA ALA A 39 -27.55 19.69 22.65
C ALA A 39 -28.90 20.14 23.22
N SER A 40 -28.90 21.03 24.22
CA SER A 40 -30.10 21.64 24.76
C SER A 40 -30.80 22.67 23.86
N ASP A 41 -30.10 23.20 22.85
CA ASP A 41 -30.65 24.21 21.93
C ASP A 41 -31.68 23.57 20.97
N ASP A 42 -31.31 22.41 20.45
CA ASP A 42 -32.16 21.57 19.59
C ASP A 42 -31.72 20.11 19.75
N PRO A 43 -32.37 19.33 20.63
CA PRO A 43 -32.00 17.95 20.87
C PRO A 43 -32.14 17.05 19.63
N VAL A 44 -33.13 17.31 18.78
CA VAL A 44 -33.37 16.53 17.57
C VAL A 44 -32.30 16.85 16.53
N GLY A 45 -32.04 18.12 16.31
CA GLY A 45 -30.97 18.57 15.41
C GLY A 45 -29.59 18.12 15.88
N ALA A 46 -29.33 18.09 17.18
CA ALA A 46 -28.07 17.62 17.75
C ALA A 46 -27.83 16.12 17.47
N VAL A 47 -28.86 15.28 17.60
CA VAL A 47 -28.77 13.84 17.25
C VAL A 47 -28.52 13.66 15.77
N GLN A 48 -29.24 14.40 14.91
CA GLN A 48 -29.01 14.35 13.46
C GLN A 48 -27.60 14.80 13.08
N LEU A 49 -27.12 15.89 13.67
CA LEU A 49 -25.78 16.42 13.45
C LEU A 49 -24.70 15.42 13.88
N SER A 50 -24.91 14.72 15.01
CA SER A 50 -24.01 13.65 15.44
C SER A 50 -23.93 12.53 14.42
N GLY A 51 -25.08 12.02 13.95
CA GLY A 51 -25.12 10.99 12.92
C GLY A 51 -24.47 11.42 11.61
N LEU A 52 -24.67 12.66 11.17
CA LEU A 52 -24.02 13.20 9.98
C LEU A 52 -22.49 13.35 10.16
N ASN A 53 -22.04 13.72 11.36
CA ASN A 53 -20.61 13.77 11.66
C ASN A 53 -19.97 12.35 11.63
N ASP A 54 -20.69 11.35 12.12
CA ASP A 54 -20.21 9.96 12.08
C ASP A 54 -20.08 9.48 10.62
N VAL A 55 -21.07 9.72 9.80
CA VAL A 55 -21.01 9.41 8.35
C VAL A 55 -19.90 10.19 7.68
N LYS A 56 -19.73 11.47 7.97
CA LYS A 56 -18.62 12.29 7.43
C LYS A 56 -17.26 11.73 7.80
N ASN A 57 -17.07 11.33 9.06
CA ASN A 57 -15.82 10.74 9.53
C ASN A 57 -15.55 9.40 8.84
N GLN A 58 -16.57 8.57 8.66
CA GLN A 58 -16.48 7.30 7.96
C GLN A 58 -16.10 7.48 6.49
N VAL A 59 -16.77 8.41 5.78
CA VAL A 59 -16.40 8.76 4.39
C VAL A 59 -14.99 9.30 4.31
N GLY A 60 -14.57 10.15 5.27
CA GLY A 60 -13.21 10.63 5.38
C GLY A 60 -12.17 9.50 5.54
N GLN A 61 -12.54 8.45 6.27
CA GLN A 61 -11.70 7.25 6.38
C GLN A 61 -11.64 6.46 5.07
N TYR A 62 -12.77 6.32 4.36
CA TYR A 62 -12.78 5.66 3.05
C TYR A 62 -11.93 6.39 2.01
N ILE A 63 -11.94 7.73 2.01
CA ILE A 63 -11.07 8.53 1.13
C ILE A 63 -9.60 8.22 1.41
N LYS A 64 -9.18 8.27 2.68
CA LYS A 64 -7.79 7.94 3.06
C LYS A 64 -7.38 6.53 2.69
N ASN A 65 -8.28 5.56 2.87
CA ASN A 65 -8.05 4.18 2.49
C ASN A 65 -7.91 4.04 0.96
N THR A 66 -8.71 4.79 0.20
CA THR A 66 -8.66 4.79 -1.27
C THR A 66 -7.35 5.39 -1.78
N ASP A 67 -6.90 6.49 -1.19
CA ASP A 67 -5.62 7.12 -1.53
C ASP A 67 -4.45 6.15 -1.24
N LEU A 68 -4.44 5.52 -0.05
CA LEU A 68 -3.44 4.51 0.30
C LEU A 68 -3.46 3.29 -0.64
N ALA A 69 -4.66 2.84 -1.04
CA ALA A 69 -4.82 1.75 -1.99
C ALA A 69 -4.26 2.13 -3.37
N LEU A 70 -4.54 3.35 -3.84
CA LEU A 70 -4.05 3.86 -5.11
C LEU A 70 -2.52 3.93 -5.14
N ASP A 71 -1.91 4.48 -4.08
CA ASP A 71 -0.45 4.57 -3.96
C ASP A 71 0.20 3.19 -4.02
N ARG A 72 -0.32 2.22 -3.28
CA ARG A 72 0.21 0.84 -3.25
C ARG A 72 0.06 0.12 -4.57
N LEU A 73 -1.11 0.24 -5.21
CA LEU A 73 -1.38 -0.41 -6.49
C LEU A 73 -0.55 0.21 -7.62
N THR A 74 -0.35 1.54 -7.60
CA THR A 74 0.53 2.22 -8.55
C THR A 74 1.98 1.78 -8.39
N LEU A 75 2.44 1.64 -7.14
CA LEU A 75 3.78 1.11 -6.86
C LEU A 75 3.93 -0.34 -7.34
N ALA A 76 2.93 -1.18 -7.08
CA ALA A 76 2.92 -2.57 -7.54
C ALA A 76 2.94 -2.66 -9.07
N ASP A 77 2.13 -1.86 -9.76
CA ASP A 77 2.09 -1.79 -11.23
C ASP A 77 3.45 -1.40 -11.82
N SER A 78 4.06 -0.32 -11.30
CA SER A 78 5.39 0.11 -11.69
C SER A 78 6.45 -0.98 -11.46
N THR A 79 6.39 -1.68 -10.33
CA THR A 79 7.32 -2.75 -10.00
C THR A 79 7.16 -3.95 -10.95
N LEU A 80 5.92 -4.30 -11.30
CA LEU A 80 5.63 -5.38 -12.25
C LEU A 80 6.05 -5.00 -13.67
N GLU A 81 5.89 -3.74 -14.08
CA GLU A 81 6.39 -3.25 -15.36
C GLU A 81 7.92 -3.35 -15.44
N ASN A 82 8.64 -2.93 -14.40
CA ASN A 82 10.09 -3.08 -14.33
C ASN A 82 10.50 -4.57 -14.35
N THR A 83 9.82 -5.42 -13.60
CA THR A 83 10.04 -6.88 -13.62
C THR A 83 9.88 -7.44 -15.02
N LYS A 84 8.84 -7.04 -15.75
CA LYS A 84 8.65 -7.42 -17.15
C LYS A 84 9.82 -6.96 -18.04
N ASN A 85 10.34 -5.74 -17.84
CA ASN A 85 11.47 -5.23 -18.61
C ASN A 85 12.75 -6.04 -18.35
N VAL A 86 13.00 -6.46 -17.12
CA VAL A 86 14.09 -7.37 -16.77
C VAL A 86 13.96 -8.69 -17.53
N PHE A 87 12.75 -9.26 -17.64
CA PHE A 87 12.53 -10.49 -18.43
C PHE A 87 12.72 -10.31 -19.93
N ILE A 88 12.32 -9.16 -20.48
CA ILE A 88 12.59 -8.86 -21.89
C ILE A 88 14.10 -8.85 -22.12
N ARG A 89 14.86 -8.19 -21.23
CA ARG A 89 16.32 -8.15 -21.31
C ARG A 89 16.95 -9.52 -21.16
N ALA A 90 16.48 -10.31 -20.19
CA ALA A 90 16.94 -11.69 -20.00
C ALA A 90 16.71 -12.55 -21.24
N ASN A 91 15.57 -12.41 -21.90
CA ASN A 91 15.28 -13.13 -23.15
C ASN A 91 16.19 -12.70 -24.30
N GLU A 92 16.48 -11.40 -24.44
CA GLU A 92 17.44 -10.90 -25.45
C GLU A 92 18.84 -11.49 -25.22
N LEU A 93 19.32 -11.47 -23.98
CA LEU A 93 20.62 -12.04 -23.62
C LEU A 93 20.66 -13.56 -23.81
N ALA A 94 19.57 -14.28 -23.52
CA ALA A 94 19.48 -15.72 -23.75
C ALA A 94 19.60 -16.06 -25.26
N ILE A 95 18.92 -15.27 -26.11
CA ILE A 95 19.03 -15.42 -27.55
C ILE A 95 20.47 -15.14 -28.04
N GLN A 96 21.09 -14.08 -27.49
CA GLN A 96 22.48 -13.74 -27.78
C GLN A 96 23.43 -14.86 -27.35
N ALA A 97 23.28 -15.39 -26.14
CA ALA A 97 24.09 -16.48 -25.59
C ALA A 97 23.97 -17.79 -26.36
N ALA A 98 22.84 -18.02 -27.03
CA ALA A 98 22.60 -19.20 -27.89
C ALA A 98 23.36 -19.14 -29.21
N SER A 99 24.08 -18.06 -29.53
CA SER A 99 24.87 -17.96 -30.74
C SER A 99 26.16 -18.78 -30.63
N ASP A 100 26.40 -19.68 -31.61
CA ASP A 100 27.61 -20.51 -31.66
C ASP A 100 28.91 -19.71 -32.01
N THR A 101 28.77 -18.43 -32.36
CA THR A 101 29.90 -17.57 -32.71
C THR A 101 30.57 -16.88 -31.50
N LEU A 102 29.97 -17.00 -30.31
CA LEU A 102 30.48 -16.39 -29.11
C LEU A 102 31.63 -17.17 -28.48
N GLY A 103 32.72 -16.46 -28.14
CA GLY A 103 33.83 -17.02 -27.39
C GLY A 103 33.47 -17.22 -25.88
N SER A 104 34.35 -17.95 -25.16
CA SER A 104 34.19 -18.19 -23.72
C SER A 104 34.09 -16.90 -22.92
N TYR A 105 34.90 -15.89 -23.23
CA TYR A 105 34.91 -14.59 -22.58
C TYR A 105 33.60 -13.80 -22.77
N ASP A 106 33.03 -13.84 -23.99
CA ASP A 106 31.76 -13.17 -24.27
C ASP A 106 30.59 -13.83 -23.53
N ARG A 107 30.60 -15.18 -23.46
CA ARG A 107 29.62 -15.96 -22.70
C ARG A 107 29.67 -15.66 -21.21
N GLU A 108 30.88 -15.57 -20.64
CA GLU A 108 31.04 -15.18 -19.23
C GLU A 108 30.53 -13.76 -18.96
N SER A 109 30.75 -12.83 -19.89
CA SER A 109 30.21 -11.45 -19.77
C SER A 109 28.69 -11.43 -19.76
N ILE A 110 28.03 -12.25 -20.61
CA ILE A 110 26.58 -12.41 -20.61
C ILE A 110 26.10 -13.07 -19.31
N ALA A 111 26.81 -14.07 -18.78
CA ALA A 111 26.46 -14.73 -17.52
C ALA A 111 26.51 -13.74 -16.34
N LEU A 112 27.50 -12.84 -16.30
CA LEU A 112 27.55 -11.76 -15.33
C LEU A 112 26.37 -10.80 -15.44
N GLU A 113 25.92 -10.47 -16.65
CA GLU A 113 24.72 -9.63 -16.85
C GLU A 113 23.45 -10.35 -16.32
N PHE A 114 23.34 -11.68 -16.47
CA PHE A 114 22.26 -12.44 -15.84
C PHE A 114 22.30 -12.38 -14.29
N ASP A 115 23.47 -12.39 -13.68
CA ASP A 115 23.62 -12.25 -12.23
C ASP A 115 23.15 -10.86 -11.77
N GLU A 116 23.43 -9.80 -12.53
CA GLU A 116 22.92 -8.45 -12.25
C GLU A 116 21.41 -8.37 -12.42
N LEU A 117 20.82 -8.99 -13.47
CA LEU A 117 19.36 -9.07 -13.64
C LEU A 117 18.70 -9.81 -12.47
N LYS A 118 19.32 -10.87 -11.93
CA LYS A 118 18.83 -11.56 -10.73
C LYS A 118 18.82 -10.62 -9.50
N ASN A 119 19.89 -9.84 -9.32
CA ASN A 119 19.97 -8.85 -8.23
C ASN A 119 18.91 -7.75 -8.39
N GLU A 120 18.67 -7.28 -9.60
CA GLU A 120 17.62 -6.32 -9.91
C GLU A 120 16.23 -6.88 -9.60
N LEU A 121 15.93 -8.12 -10.03
CA LEU A 121 14.69 -8.81 -9.68
C LEU A 121 14.51 -8.94 -8.17
N LEU A 122 15.56 -9.27 -7.44
CA LEU A 122 15.52 -9.37 -5.98
C LEU A 122 15.21 -8.01 -5.33
N SER A 123 15.78 -6.93 -5.86
CA SER A 123 15.50 -5.57 -5.41
C SER A 123 14.03 -5.19 -5.67
N LEU A 124 13.51 -5.50 -6.85
CA LEU A 124 12.10 -5.26 -7.22
C LEU A 124 11.14 -6.08 -6.34
N ALA A 125 11.46 -7.34 -6.07
CA ALA A 125 10.68 -8.22 -5.21
C ALA A 125 10.67 -7.76 -3.73
N ASN A 126 11.68 -7.00 -3.32
CA ASN A 126 11.80 -6.43 -1.99
C ASN A 126 11.43 -4.93 -1.93
N THR A 127 10.60 -4.47 -2.85
CA THR A 127 10.15 -3.07 -2.88
C THR A 127 9.32 -2.72 -1.64
N GLN A 128 9.59 -1.55 -1.07
CA GLN A 128 8.87 -0.99 0.08
C GLN A 128 7.99 0.19 -0.34
N ASP A 129 6.87 0.35 0.33
CA ASP A 129 6.04 1.55 0.23
C ASP A 129 6.65 2.73 1.03
N ALA A 130 6.03 3.91 0.95
CA ALA A 130 6.47 5.11 1.65
C ALA A 130 6.49 4.97 3.19
N SER A 131 5.80 3.97 3.75
CA SER A 131 5.81 3.65 5.18
C SER A 131 6.91 2.67 5.58
N GLY A 132 7.71 2.18 4.63
CA GLY A 132 8.74 1.17 4.83
C GLY A 132 8.20 -0.26 4.89
N SER A 133 6.94 -0.47 4.49
CA SER A 133 6.32 -1.80 4.45
C SER A 133 6.58 -2.47 3.10
N PHE A 134 6.98 -3.74 3.10
CA PHE A 134 7.18 -4.52 1.89
C PHE A 134 5.84 -4.86 1.23
N ILE A 135 5.71 -4.59 -0.08
CA ILE A 135 4.44 -4.76 -0.81
C ILE A 135 4.13 -6.21 -1.17
N TYR A 136 5.14 -7.09 -1.19
CA TYR A 136 5.04 -8.50 -1.57
C TYR A 136 5.19 -9.47 -0.39
N SER A 137 5.17 -8.99 0.86
CA SER A 137 5.38 -9.81 2.06
C SER A 137 4.10 -10.37 2.69
N GLY A 138 2.92 -10.06 2.12
CA GLY A 138 1.64 -10.40 2.70
C GLY A 138 1.34 -9.64 3.99
N PHE A 139 0.93 -10.34 5.05
CA PHE A 139 0.70 -9.70 6.36
C PHE A 139 1.99 -9.40 7.13
N LYS A 140 3.13 -10.00 6.76
CA LYS A 140 4.44 -9.76 7.38
C LYS A 140 5.13 -8.52 6.79
N SER A 141 4.44 -7.40 6.73
CA SER A 141 4.87 -6.19 6.03
C SER A 141 6.23 -5.61 6.48
N SER A 142 6.72 -5.97 7.66
CA SER A 142 8.02 -5.55 8.20
C SER A 142 9.17 -6.54 7.92
N THR A 143 8.86 -7.70 7.31
CA THR A 143 9.86 -8.74 7.04
C THR A 143 10.26 -8.68 5.57
N VAL A 144 11.57 -8.73 5.29
CA VAL A 144 12.08 -8.83 3.92
C VAL A 144 11.53 -10.10 3.26
N PRO A 145 10.71 -9.97 2.18
CA PRO A 145 10.01 -11.13 1.61
C PRO A 145 10.93 -12.12 0.90
N PHE A 146 11.97 -11.66 0.21
CA PHE A 146 12.87 -12.51 -0.56
C PHE A 146 14.31 -12.37 -0.08
N VAL A 147 14.91 -13.46 0.35
CA VAL A 147 16.27 -13.50 0.92
C VAL A 147 17.07 -14.60 0.25
N ILE A 148 18.34 -14.32 -0.07
CA ILE A 148 19.26 -15.33 -0.58
C ILE A 148 19.71 -16.20 0.61
N ASN A 149 19.52 -17.51 0.50
CA ASN A 149 19.97 -18.49 1.51
C ASN A 149 21.48 -18.83 1.34
N ALA A 150 21.99 -19.70 2.22
CA ALA A 150 23.39 -20.12 2.18
C ALA A 150 23.79 -20.86 0.89
N ASP A 151 22.83 -21.44 0.19
CA ASP A 151 23.02 -22.17 -1.08
C ASP A 151 22.93 -21.26 -2.30
N GLY A 152 22.75 -19.95 -2.11
CA GLY A 152 22.60 -18.95 -3.18
C GLY A 152 21.21 -18.91 -3.83
N LEU A 153 20.25 -19.68 -3.30
CA LEU A 153 18.86 -19.70 -3.78
C LEU A 153 18.04 -18.62 -3.09
N VAL A 154 17.06 -18.08 -3.78
CA VAL A 154 16.13 -17.09 -3.22
C VAL A 154 15.00 -17.82 -2.49
N GLU A 155 14.82 -17.50 -1.21
CA GLU A 155 13.79 -18.06 -0.36
C GLU A 155 12.76 -17.00 0.00
N TYR A 156 11.46 -17.35 -0.09
CA TYR A 156 10.38 -16.47 0.34
C TYR A 156 10.11 -16.61 1.85
N LYS A 157 10.22 -15.50 2.58
CA LYS A 157 9.99 -15.39 4.04
C LYS A 157 8.67 -14.70 4.40
N GLY A 158 7.94 -14.21 3.40
CA GLY A 158 6.65 -13.60 3.59
C GLY A 158 5.55 -14.58 3.97
N ASP A 159 4.31 -14.17 3.85
CA ASP A 159 3.15 -15.04 3.89
C ASP A 159 2.21 -14.76 2.70
N ARG A 160 1.21 -15.63 2.50
CA ARG A 160 0.24 -15.50 1.40
C ARG A 160 -0.97 -14.65 1.76
N GLY A 161 -0.85 -13.81 2.78
CA GLY A 161 -1.92 -12.92 3.22
C GLY A 161 -2.16 -11.79 2.24
N VAL A 162 -3.43 -11.46 2.01
CA VAL A 162 -3.83 -10.33 1.17
C VAL A 162 -4.43 -9.24 2.04
N LEU A 163 -3.83 -8.05 2.01
CA LEU A 163 -4.32 -6.88 2.75
C LEU A 163 -5.52 -6.27 2.02
N ASN A 164 -6.63 -6.17 2.74
CA ASN A 164 -7.86 -5.59 2.25
C ASN A 164 -8.15 -4.27 2.95
N LEU A 165 -8.43 -3.21 2.19
CA LEU A 165 -8.85 -1.91 2.70
C LEU A 165 -10.33 -1.66 2.37
N ALA A 166 -11.10 -1.25 3.39
CA ALA A 166 -12.49 -0.83 3.18
C ALA A 166 -12.50 0.55 2.50
N VAL A 167 -13.02 0.62 1.27
CA VAL A 167 -13.16 1.85 0.46
C VAL A 167 -14.59 2.34 0.38
N SER A 168 -15.54 1.56 0.86
CA SER A 168 -16.94 1.94 1.11
C SER A 168 -17.54 1.03 2.17
N GLU A 169 -18.79 1.27 2.55
CA GLU A 169 -19.52 0.46 3.54
C GLU A 169 -19.60 -1.03 3.16
N SER A 170 -19.70 -1.33 1.87
CA SER A 170 -19.88 -2.70 1.34
C SER A 170 -18.72 -3.18 0.45
N ARG A 171 -17.68 -2.37 0.24
CA ARG A 171 -16.59 -2.71 -0.70
C ARG A 171 -15.23 -2.69 -0.02
N MET A 172 -14.56 -3.82 -0.11
CA MET A 172 -13.14 -3.95 0.23
C MET A 172 -12.32 -4.04 -1.06
N LEU A 173 -11.12 -3.47 -1.04
CA LEU A 173 -10.16 -3.50 -2.14
C LEU A 173 -8.89 -4.21 -1.66
N GLU A 174 -8.44 -5.20 -2.43
CA GLU A 174 -7.15 -5.84 -2.21
C GLU A 174 -6.03 -4.87 -2.58
N THR A 175 -5.08 -4.68 -1.67
CA THR A 175 -4.00 -3.69 -1.81
C THR A 175 -2.61 -4.28 -1.68
N SER A 176 -2.49 -5.59 -1.52
CA SER A 176 -1.22 -6.32 -1.56
C SER A 176 -1.32 -7.48 -2.52
N LEU A 177 -0.18 -7.86 -3.09
CA LEU A 177 -0.03 -9.06 -3.90
C LEU A 177 0.74 -10.10 -3.09
N ASP A 178 0.37 -11.38 -3.26
CA ASP A 178 1.17 -12.49 -2.73
C ASP A 178 2.47 -12.59 -3.53
N GLY A 179 3.60 -12.30 -2.87
CA GLY A 179 4.91 -12.35 -3.52
C GLY A 179 5.26 -13.73 -4.06
N ALA A 180 4.84 -14.80 -3.38
CA ALA A 180 5.09 -16.15 -3.87
C ALA A 180 4.36 -16.42 -5.19
N SER A 181 3.10 -15.99 -5.33
CA SER A 181 2.34 -16.17 -6.57
C SER A 181 2.89 -15.35 -7.74
N VAL A 182 3.54 -14.20 -7.46
CA VAL A 182 4.12 -13.31 -8.48
C VAL A 182 5.50 -13.80 -8.94
N PHE A 183 6.35 -14.26 -8.01
CA PHE A 183 7.77 -14.52 -8.31
C PHE A 183 8.16 -16.00 -8.25
N GLN A 184 7.39 -16.88 -7.59
CA GLN A 184 7.77 -18.28 -7.39
C GLN A 184 6.81 -19.31 -8.03
N ASP A 185 5.51 -19.07 -7.98
CA ASP A 185 4.51 -20.03 -8.48
C ASP A 185 4.20 -19.83 -9.96
N ILE A 186 5.23 -19.70 -10.82
CA ILE A 186 5.02 -19.48 -12.26
C ILE A 186 4.93 -20.81 -12.98
N VAL A 187 3.82 -21.02 -13.67
CA VAL A 187 3.60 -22.22 -14.48
C VAL A 187 4.17 -22.01 -15.87
N THR A 188 5.18 -22.80 -16.22
CA THR A 188 5.76 -22.84 -17.57
C THR A 188 4.76 -23.43 -18.57
N SER A 189 5.01 -23.23 -19.88
CA SER A 189 4.21 -23.84 -20.97
C SER A 189 4.18 -25.37 -20.91
N SER A 190 5.13 -25.99 -20.22
CA SER A 190 5.20 -27.44 -19.97
C SER A 190 4.42 -27.88 -18.73
N GLY A 191 3.74 -26.96 -18.00
CA GLY A 191 2.97 -27.24 -16.77
C GLY A 191 3.83 -27.44 -15.53
N VAL A 192 5.11 -27.14 -15.57
CA VAL A 192 6.02 -27.20 -14.41
C VAL A 192 6.00 -25.84 -13.70
N SER A 193 5.75 -25.84 -12.40
CA SER A 193 5.93 -24.63 -11.58
C SER A 193 7.41 -24.33 -11.44
N THR A 194 7.80 -23.09 -11.67
CA THR A 194 9.18 -22.61 -11.54
C THR A 194 9.22 -21.29 -10.79
N ASP A 195 10.38 -21.04 -10.21
CA ASP A 195 10.75 -19.78 -9.55
C ASP A 195 11.47 -18.89 -10.57
N LEU A 196 11.09 -17.62 -10.67
CA LEU A 196 11.71 -16.65 -11.57
C LEU A 196 13.21 -16.49 -11.31
N PHE A 197 13.61 -16.45 -10.05
CA PHE A 197 15.02 -16.31 -9.65
C PHE A 197 15.82 -17.56 -10.06
N ALA A 198 15.23 -18.75 -9.82
CA ALA A 198 15.84 -20.01 -10.21
C ALA A 198 15.95 -20.14 -11.75
N ALA A 199 14.98 -19.64 -12.50
CA ALA A 199 15.04 -19.62 -13.95
C ALA A 199 16.21 -18.80 -14.48
N VAL A 200 16.39 -17.58 -13.98
CA VAL A 200 17.50 -16.68 -14.34
C VAL A 200 18.85 -17.30 -13.95
N ASP A 201 18.96 -17.85 -12.74
CA ASP A 201 20.15 -18.48 -12.23
C ASP A 201 20.55 -19.73 -13.03
N ASN A 202 19.59 -20.55 -13.43
CA ASN A 202 19.83 -21.73 -14.26
C ASN A 202 20.33 -21.36 -15.66
N ILE A 203 19.82 -20.25 -16.24
CA ILE A 203 20.33 -19.73 -17.53
C ILE A 203 21.79 -19.28 -17.36
N SER A 204 22.11 -18.48 -16.35
CA SER A 204 23.48 -18.04 -16.07
C SER A 204 24.44 -19.21 -15.93
N ARG A 205 24.06 -20.23 -15.14
CA ARG A 205 24.87 -21.45 -14.97
C ARG A 205 25.03 -22.25 -16.27
N SER A 206 23.99 -22.37 -17.06
CA SER A 206 24.05 -23.07 -18.33
C SER A 206 24.99 -22.41 -19.33
N ILE A 207 25.01 -21.08 -19.37
CA ILE A 207 25.93 -20.28 -20.19
C ILE A 207 27.40 -20.52 -19.77
N ARG A 208 27.68 -20.51 -18.44
CA ARG A 208 29.03 -20.78 -17.90
C ARG A 208 29.48 -22.21 -18.18
N THR A 209 28.59 -23.21 -18.07
CA THR A 209 28.92 -24.59 -18.37
C THR A 209 29.25 -24.78 -19.86
N ALA A 210 28.48 -24.12 -20.74
CA ALA A 210 28.78 -24.14 -22.18
C ALA A 210 30.09 -23.43 -22.53
N SER A 211 30.50 -22.43 -21.74
CA SER A 211 31.79 -21.74 -21.86
C SER A 211 32.96 -22.65 -21.50
N SER A 212 32.87 -23.42 -20.41
CA SER A 212 33.95 -24.32 -19.96
C SER A 212 34.20 -25.51 -20.92
N GLY A 213 33.19 -25.93 -21.69
CA GLY A 213 33.35 -27.01 -22.68
C GLY A 213 34.03 -26.59 -23.97
N VAL A 214 34.19 -25.30 -24.24
CA VAL A 214 34.83 -24.77 -25.45
C VAL A 214 36.34 -24.65 -25.28
N ASP A 215 36.84 -24.49 -24.03
CA ASP A 215 38.24 -24.30 -23.76
C ASP A 215 39.04 -25.65 -23.69
N GLU A 216 38.37 -26.81 -23.73
CA GLU A 216 38.99 -28.15 -23.73
C GLU A 216 39.06 -28.81 -25.13
N ALA A 217 38.61 -28.15 -26.18
CA ALA A 217 38.60 -28.63 -27.57
C ALA A 217 39.59 -27.83 -28.45
#